data_0c51a5db399ceff321cf0eb556f369bf
#
_entry.id   0c51a5db399ceff321cf0eb556f369bf
#
_cell.length_a   1.000
_cell.length_b   1.000
_cell.length_c   1.000
_cell.angle_alpha   90.00
_cell.angle_beta   90.00
_cell.angle_gamma   90.00
#
_symmetry.space_group_name_H-M   'P 1'
#
loop_
_entity.id
_entity.type
_entity.pdbx_description
1 polymer ?
#
loop_
_entity_poly.entity_id
_entity_poly.type
_entity_poly.pdbx_seq_one_letter_code
_entity_poly.pdbx_strand_id
1 'polypeptide(L)'
;MTKIKDTDYLTISTRIRAMENKLLTRERMERMLEAHTDDEAVKVLSECGYGELTELTHTALDALLAQARAALYRELRSAVPDPGLVEVFQMKYDYHNAKVLLKAQAVGAEADRLLSGGGRWSAGAVKDAFQRDSLREFTDPFRR
;
A
#
# COMPACT_ATOMS: atom_id res chain seq x y z
N MET A 1 -6.85 -14.68 -26.65
CA MET A 1 -6.70 -14.52 -25.18
C MET A 1 -6.73 -15.89 -24.55
N THR A 2 -5.64 -16.32 -23.91
CA THR A 2 -5.59 -17.60 -23.19
C THR A 2 -6.52 -17.50 -21.99
N LYS A 3 -7.46 -18.46 -21.85
CA LYS A 3 -8.39 -18.48 -20.71
C LYS A 3 -7.58 -18.82 -19.46
N ILE A 4 -7.57 -17.90 -18.47
CA ILE A 4 -6.94 -18.10 -17.16
C ILE A 4 -7.69 -19.24 -16.46
N LYS A 5 -6.92 -20.18 -15.87
CA LYS A 5 -7.43 -21.33 -15.13
C LYS A 5 -7.16 -21.14 -13.62
N ASP A 6 -7.93 -21.76 -12.77
CA ASP A 6 -7.73 -21.73 -11.32
C ASP A 6 -6.33 -22.25 -10.93
N THR A 7 -5.81 -23.22 -11.71
CA THR A 7 -4.46 -23.77 -11.51
C THR A 7 -3.35 -22.74 -11.69
N ASP A 8 -3.58 -21.69 -12.46
CA ASP A 8 -2.57 -20.65 -12.72
C ASP A 8 -2.31 -19.80 -11.45
N TYR A 9 -3.22 -19.84 -10.48
CA TYR A 9 -3.09 -19.16 -9.19
C TYR A 9 -2.46 -20.00 -8.08
N LEU A 10 -2.16 -21.28 -8.29
CA LEU A 10 -1.66 -22.16 -7.22
C LEU A 10 -0.38 -21.64 -6.58
N THR A 11 0.60 -21.24 -7.39
CA THR A 11 1.89 -20.75 -6.91
C THR A 11 1.73 -19.49 -6.06
N ILE A 12 0.95 -18.51 -6.55
CA ILE A 12 0.75 -17.27 -5.79
C ILE A 12 -0.08 -17.50 -4.53
N SER A 13 -1.07 -18.38 -4.57
CA SER A 13 -1.88 -18.73 -3.41
C SER A 13 -1.03 -19.36 -2.30
N THR A 14 -0.14 -20.29 -2.66
CA THR A 14 0.80 -20.90 -1.70
C THR A 14 1.74 -19.85 -1.11
N ARG A 15 2.23 -18.92 -1.95
CA ARG A 15 3.10 -17.84 -1.50
C ARG A 15 2.38 -16.88 -0.53
N ILE A 16 1.14 -16.49 -0.83
CA ILE A 16 0.33 -15.65 0.06
C ILE A 16 0.12 -16.34 1.40
N ARG A 17 -0.15 -17.66 1.44
CA ARG A 17 -0.26 -18.43 2.68
C ARG A 17 1.03 -18.40 3.51
N ALA A 18 2.19 -18.49 2.86
CA ALA A 18 3.47 -18.35 3.55
C ALA A 18 3.67 -16.93 4.11
N MET A 19 3.22 -15.90 3.41
CA MET A 19 3.29 -14.50 3.85
C MET A 19 2.37 -14.22 5.03
N GLU A 20 1.21 -14.89 5.12
CA GLU A 20 0.27 -14.74 6.24
C GLU A 20 0.92 -15.06 7.60
N ASN A 21 1.89 -15.96 7.64
CA ASN A 21 2.63 -16.29 8.87
C ASN A 21 3.48 -15.13 9.42
N LYS A 22 3.75 -14.12 8.59
CA LYS A 22 4.51 -12.93 8.97
C LYS A 22 3.62 -11.74 9.37
N LEU A 23 2.31 -11.87 9.30
CA LEU A 23 1.42 -10.80 9.69
C LEU A 23 1.55 -10.46 11.18
N LEU A 24 1.30 -9.20 11.51
CA LEU A 24 1.13 -8.74 12.89
C LEU A 24 -0.13 -9.38 13.48
N THR A 25 0.07 -10.45 14.23
CA THR A 25 -1.01 -11.09 14.99
C THR A 25 -1.33 -10.28 16.24
N ARG A 26 -2.49 -10.55 16.85
CA ARG A 26 -2.87 -9.93 18.11
C ARG A 26 -1.79 -10.11 19.19
N GLU A 27 -1.25 -11.30 19.33
CA GLU A 27 -0.18 -11.62 20.29
C GLU A 27 1.08 -10.77 20.05
N ARG A 28 1.48 -10.59 18.77
CA ARG A 28 2.61 -9.73 18.41
C ARG A 28 2.34 -8.27 18.72
N MET A 29 1.11 -7.79 18.48
CA MET A 29 0.72 -6.43 18.85
C MET A 29 0.71 -6.24 20.37
N GLU A 30 0.24 -7.22 21.15
CA GLU A 30 0.28 -7.20 22.60
C GLU A 30 1.74 -7.12 23.09
N ARG A 31 2.65 -7.93 22.53
CA ARG A 31 4.11 -7.82 22.83
C ARG A 31 4.67 -6.43 22.54
N MET A 32 4.23 -5.76 21.46
CA MET A 32 4.65 -4.39 21.18
C MET A 32 4.12 -3.40 22.21
N LEU A 33 2.89 -3.57 22.68
CA LEU A 33 2.28 -2.69 23.69
C LEU A 33 2.91 -2.90 25.08
N GLU A 34 3.40 -4.11 25.38
CA GLU A 34 4.08 -4.45 26.63
C GLU A 34 5.59 -4.12 26.58
N ALA A 35 6.12 -3.71 25.45
CA ALA A 35 7.53 -3.36 25.30
C ALA A 35 7.89 -2.18 26.23
N HIS A 36 9.02 -2.30 26.91
CA HIS A 36 9.51 -1.25 27.82
C HIS A 36 10.34 -0.20 27.09
N THR A 37 10.81 -0.50 25.87
CA THR A 37 11.60 0.40 25.04
C THR A 37 11.11 0.38 23.60
N ASP A 38 11.39 1.47 22.88
CA ASP A 38 11.07 1.59 21.44
C ASP A 38 11.80 0.51 20.62
N ASP A 39 13.03 0.15 21.01
CA ASP A 39 13.83 -0.87 20.34
C ASP A 39 13.17 -2.26 20.44
N GLU A 40 12.59 -2.59 21.59
CA GLU A 40 11.85 -3.84 21.77
C GLU A 40 10.60 -3.88 20.88
N ALA A 41 9.85 -2.79 20.79
CA ALA A 41 8.69 -2.70 19.93
C ALA A 41 9.06 -2.81 18.45
N VAL A 42 10.12 -2.10 18.00
CA VAL A 42 10.63 -2.14 16.63
C VAL A 42 11.12 -3.54 16.25
N LYS A 43 11.74 -4.27 17.18
CA LYS A 43 12.20 -5.63 16.95
C LYS A 43 11.06 -6.57 16.54
N VAL A 44 9.88 -6.42 17.12
CA VAL A 44 8.70 -7.21 16.73
C VAL A 44 8.31 -6.95 15.28
N LEU A 45 8.37 -5.69 14.82
CA LEU A 45 8.12 -5.35 13.41
C LEU A 45 9.15 -5.98 12.48
N SER A 46 10.43 -5.95 12.86
CA SER A 46 11.51 -6.56 12.11
C SER A 46 11.34 -8.09 12.01
N GLU A 47 10.96 -8.77 13.11
CA GLU A 47 10.63 -10.20 13.12
C GLU A 47 9.48 -10.55 12.18
N CYS A 48 8.53 -9.64 11.98
CA CYS A 48 7.43 -9.77 11.01
C CYS A 48 7.85 -9.46 9.56
N GLY A 49 9.10 -9.04 9.33
CA GLY A 49 9.62 -8.74 7.99
C GLY A 49 9.21 -7.40 7.42
N TYR A 50 8.78 -6.44 8.27
CA TYR A 50 8.48 -5.07 7.82
C TYR A 50 9.75 -4.24 7.56
N GLY A 51 10.92 -4.69 8.02
CA GLY A 51 12.19 -4.00 7.91
C GLY A 51 12.70 -3.49 9.26
N GLU A 52 13.78 -2.74 9.23
CA GLU A 52 14.43 -2.20 10.41
C GLU A 52 14.16 -0.70 10.51
N LEU A 53 13.92 -0.21 11.72
CA LEU A 53 13.86 1.21 12.06
C LEU A 53 15.04 1.52 13.00
N THR A 54 15.73 2.59 12.72
CA THR A 54 16.79 3.11 13.60
C THR A 54 16.25 3.99 14.72
N GLU A 55 15.05 4.54 14.51
CA GLU A 55 14.37 5.41 15.45
C GLU A 55 12.86 5.28 15.26
N LEU A 56 12.11 5.11 16.36
CA LEU A 56 10.65 4.99 16.33
C LEU A 56 10.00 6.37 16.34
N THR A 57 9.86 6.96 15.16
CA THR A 57 9.05 8.17 14.95
C THR A 57 7.83 7.85 14.10
N HIS A 58 6.75 8.63 14.25
CA HIS A 58 5.55 8.47 13.41
C HIS A 58 5.88 8.51 11.92
N THR A 59 6.75 9.42 11.50
CA THR A 59 7.14 9.58 10.10
C THR A 59 7.94 8.37 9.61
N ALA A 60 8.88 7.86 10.41
CA ALA A 60 9.69 6.70 10.05
C ALA A 60 8.83 5.43 9.98
N LEU A 61 7.91 5.25 10.92
CA LEU A 61 6.97 4.13 10.92
C LEU A 61 6.04 4.17 9.71
N ASP A 62 5.45 5.33 9.40
CA ASP A 62 4.58 5.49 8.23
C ASP A 62 5.34 5.21 6.93
N ALA A 63 6.58 5.68 6.81
CA ALA A 63 7.42 5.41 5.65
C ALA A 63 7.74 3.92 5.51
N LEU A 64 8.09 3.23 6.60
CA LEU A 64 8.35 1.80 6.63
C LEU A 64 7.13 1.00 6.17
N LEU A 65 5.95 1.29 6.73
CA LEU A 65 4.72 0.61 6.38
C LEU A 65 4.29 0.90 4.94
N ALA A 66 4.49 2.13 4.45
CA ALA A 66 4.23 2.49 3.06
C ALA A 66 5.16 1.74 2.10
N GLN A 67 6.45 1.61 2.44
CA GLN A 67 7.43 0.86 1.66
C GLN A 67 7.10 -0.64 1.62
N ALA A 68 6.78 -1.23 2.77
CA ALA A 68 6.38 -2.63 2.86
C ALA A 68 5.13 -2.92 2.01
N ARG A 69 4.12 -2.04 2.07
CA ARG A 69 2.91 -2.15 1.25
C ARG A 69 3.21 -2.02 -0.24
N ALA A 70 4.06 -1.08 -0.64
CA ALA A 70 4.44 -0.90 -2.04
C ALA A 70 5.21 -2.13 -2.58
N ALA A 71 6.10 -2.71 -1.77
CA ALA A 71 6.81 -3.94 -2.10
C ALA A 71 5.84 -5.12 -2.28
N LEU A 72 4.87 -5.28 -1.37
CA LEU A 72 3.84 -6.31 -1.45
C LEU A 72 3.01 -6.19 -2.74
N TYR A 73 2.49 -5.01 -3.07
CA TYR A 73 1.71 -4.82 -4.29
C TYR A 73 2.53 -5.09 -5.55
N ARG A 74 3.79 -4.69 -5.60
CA ARG A 74 4.69 -4.97 -6.72
C ARG A 74 4.92 -6.47 -6.89
N GLU A 75 5.16 -7.17 -5.79
CA GLU A 75 5.34 -8.62 -5.77
C GLU A 75 4.08 -9.35 -6.25
N LEU A 76 2.91 -9.01 -5.69
CA LEU A 76 1.64 -9.61 -6.07
C LEU A 76 1.32 -9.36 -7.56
N ARG A 77 1.47 -8.12 -8.04
CA ARG A 77 1.22 -7.79 -9.46
C ARG A 77 2.09 -8.57 -10.42
N SER A 78 3.35 -8.86 -10.04
CA SER A 78 4.27 -9.64 -10.88
C SER A 78 3.98 -11.14 -10.88
N ALA A 79 3.28 -11.64 -9.86
CA ALA A 79 3.07 -13.06 -9.63
C ALA A 79 1.66 -13.56 -9.99
N VAL A 80 0.65 -12.65 -10.04
CA VAL A 80 -0.71 -13.04 -10.41
C VAL A 80 -0.89 -13.11 -11.93
N PRO A 81 -1.66 -14.06 -12.44
CA PRO A 81 -2.00 -14.15 -13.87
C PRO A 81 -2.80 -12.94 -14.38
N ASP A 82 -3.65 -12.35 -13.55
CA ASP A 82 -4.39 -11.12 -13.84
C ASP A 82 -4.05 -10.02 -12.83
N PRO A 83 -3.17 -9.05 -13.19
CA PRO A 83 -2.83 -7.93 -12.33
C PRO A 83 -4.02 -7.06 -11.92
N GLY A 84 -5.11 -7.06 -12.70
CA GLY A 84 -6.34 -6.32 -12.39
C GLY A 84 -6.95 -6.70 -11.04
N LEU A 85 -6.76 -7.95 -10.60
CA LEU A 85 -7.20 -8.38 -9.26
C LEU A 85 -6.50 -7.61 -8.14
N VAL A 86 -5.20 -7.34 -8.31
CA VAL A 86 -4.42 -6.57 -7.32
C VAL A 86 -4.78 -5.08 -7.38
N GLU A 87 -5.02 -4.58 -8.59
CA GLU A 87 -5.39 -3.18 -8.83
C GLU A 87 -6.68 -2.78 -8.11
N VAL A 88 -7.65 -3.69 -7.97
CA VAL A 88 -8.89 -3.44 -7.21
C VAL A 88 -8.58 -2.97 -5.78
N PHE A 89 -7.59 -3.58 -5.11
CA PHE A 89 -7.19 -3.19 -3.76
C PHE A 89 -6.45 -1.85 -3.72
N GLN A 90 -5.83 -1.44 -4.82
CA GLN A 90 -5.11 -0.16 -4.93
C GLN A 90 -6.06 1.01 -5.24
N MET A 91 -7.20 0.77 -5.88
CA MET A 91 -8.17 1.81 -6.25
C MET A 91 -8.58 2.71 -5.09
N LYS A 92 -8.72 2.17 -3.87
CA LYS A 92 -9.08 2.96 -2.69
C LYS A 92 -8.09 4.11 -2.41
N TYR A 93 -6.81 3.92 -2.72
CA TYR A 93 -5.78 4.95 -2.54
C TYR A 93 -5.84 6.00 -3.65
N ASP A 94 -6.16 5.59 -4.89
CA ASP A 94 -6.38 6.54 -5.99
C ASP A 94 -7.55 7.47 -5.68
N TYR A 95 -8.68 6.92 -5.23
CA TYR A 95 -9.83 7.71 -4.80
C TYR A 95 -9.55 8.55 -3.56
N HIS A 96 -8.73 8.05 -2.62
CA HIS A 96 -8.28 8.83 -1.48
C HIS A 96 -7.51 10.06 -1.95
N ASN A 97 -6.52 9.88 -2.82
CA ASN A 97 -5.70 10.96 -3.36
C ASN A 97 -6.55 12.01 -4.10
N ALA A 98 -7.47 11.59 -4.97
CA ALA A 98 -8.37 12.49 -5.65
C ALA A 98 -9.23 13.31 -4.66
N LYS A 99 -9.80 12.68 -3.63
CA LYS A 99 -10.57 13.37 -2.60
C LYS A 99 -9.73 14.34 -1.77
N VAL A 100 -8.48 13.98 -1.45
CA VAL A 100 -7.55 14.84 -0.72
C VAL A 100 -7.27 16.10 -1.53
N LEU A 101 -6.95 15.96 -2.82
CA LEU A 101 -6.65 17.10 -3.71
C LEU A 101 -7.84 18.02 -3.85
N LEU A 102 -9.06 17.49 -4.08
CA LEU A 102 -10.29 18.28 -4.17
C LEU A 102 -10.57 19.06 -2.88
N LYS A 103 -10.43 18.41 -1.72
CA LYS A 103 -10.65 19.06 -0.42
C LYS A 103 -9.59 20.12 -0.13
N ALA A 104 -8.32 19.83 -0.40
CA ALA A 104 -7.22 20.75 -0.21
C ALA A 104 -7.41 22.02 -1.05
N GLN A 105 -7.80 21.86 -2.32
CA GLN A 105 -8.13 22.99 -3.20
C GLN A 105 -9.28 23.83 -2.65
N ALA A 106 -10.35 23.17 -2.17
CA ALA A 106 -11.53 23.88 -1.65
C ALA A 106 -11.25 24.72 -0.39
N VAL A 107 -10.29 24.30 0.45
CA VAL A 107 -9.92 25.00 1.68
C VAL A 107 -8.61 25.80 1.59
N GLY A 108 -7.96 25.79 0.42
CA GLY A 108 -6.67 26.47 0.22
C GLY A 108 -5.52 25.90 1.01
N ALA A 109 -5.50 24.56 1.25
CA ALA A 109 -4.51 23.88 2.07
C ALA A 109 -3.55 23.03 1.22
N GLU A 110 -2.38 22.73 1.79
CA GLU A 110 -1.41 21.81 1.20
C GLU A 110 -1.86 20.35 1.31
N ALA A 111 -1.77 19.60 0.21
CA ALA A 111 -2.23 18.21 0.11
C ALA A 111 -1.12 17.17 0.34
N ASP A 112 0.15 17.53 0.14
CA ASP A 112 1.27 16.59 -0.05
C ASP A 112 1.42 15.56 1.06
N ARG A 113 1.27 15.98 2.31
CA ARG A 113 1.40 15.09 3.48
C ARG A 113 0.26 14.07 3.62
N LEU A 114 -0.86 14.32 2.94
CA LEU A 114 -2.05 13.48 3.03
C LEU A 114 -2.18 12.52 1.84
N LEU A 115 -1.34 12.67 0.82
CA LEU A 115 -1.35 11.79 -0.35
C LEU A 115 -0.73 10.43 -0.02
N SER A 116 -1.33 9.37 -0.54
CA SER A 116 -0.89 7.99 -0.34
C SER A 116 -0.18 7.45 -1.60
N GLY A 117 0.98 6.80 -1.40
CA GLY A 117 1.70 6.08 -2.45
C GLY A 117 1.17 4.66 -2.72
N GLY A 118 0.05 4.25 -2.10
CA GLY A 118 -0.48 2.88 -2.23
C GLY A 118 -1.35 2.64 -3.47
N GLY A 119 -1.61 3.65 -4.29
CA GLY A 119 -2.45 3.57 -5.48
C GLY A 119 -1.79 2.88 -6.67
N ARG A 120 -2.56 2.74 -7.76
CA ARG A 120 -2.07 2.25 -9.05
C ARG A 120 -1.15 3.27 -9.71
N TRP A 121 -1.43 4.54 -9.47
CA TRP A 121 -0.63 5.68 -9.93
C TRP A 121 0.12 6.32 -8.78
N SER A 122 1.28 6.89 -9.08
CA SER A 122 2.01 7.65 -8.07
C SER A 122 1.21 8.88 -7.61
N ALA A 123 1.37 9.25 -6.35
CA ALA A 123 0.72 10.45 -5.80
C ALA A 123 1.06 11.71 -6.61
N GLY A 124 2.32 11.83 -7.08
CA GLY A 124 2.76 12.92 -7.96
C GLY A 124 2.00 12.96 -9.28
N ALA A 125 1.88 11.81 -9.97
CA ALA A 125 1.14 11.74 -11.23
C ALA A 125 -0.33 12.16 -11.08
N VAL A 126 -0.98 11.73 -9.99
CA VAL A 126 -2.37 12.14 -9.69
C VAL A 126 -2.45 13.64 -9.40
N LYS A 127 -1.50 14.21 -8.64
CA LYS A 127 -1.40 15.64 -8.35
C LYS A 127 -1.21 16.45 -9.64
N ASP A 128 -0.27 16.05 -10.50
CA ASP A 128 0.01 16.73 -11.77
C ASP A 128 -1.20 16.70 -12.70
N ALA A 129 -1.90 15.56 -12.77
CA ALA A 129 -3.12 15.44 -13.57
C ALA A 129 -4.26 16.31 -13.00
N PHE A 130 -4.37 16.40 -11.67
CA PHE A 130 -5.32 17.27 -11.01
C PHE A 130 -5.06 18.74 -11.35
N GLN A 131 -3.82 19.20 -11.30
CA GLN A 131 -3.43 20.56 -11.64
C GLN A 131 -3.69 20.92 -13.11
N ARG A 132 -3.62 19.93 -14.01
CA ARG A 132 -3.91 20.07 -15.44
C ARG A 132 -5.38 19.84 -15.81
N ASP A 133 -6.25 19.62 -14.82
CA ASP A 133 -7.66 19.25 -15.02
C ASP A 133 -7.85 17.99 -15.88
N SER A 134 -6.91 17.06 -15.76
CA SER A 134 -6.89 15.82 -16.56
C SER A 134 -7.14 14.54 -15.74
N LEU A 135 -7.78 14.65 -14.57
CA LEU A 135 -8.11 13.49 -13.72
C LEU A 135 -8.97 12.43 -14.43
N ARG A 136 -9.67 12.80 -15.49
CA ARG A 136 -10.47 11.85 -16.30
C ARG A 136 -9.62 10.74 -16.90
N GLU A 137 -8.31 10.94 -17.05
CA GLU A 137 -7.37 9.92 -17.51
C GLU A 137 -7.26 8.74 -16.50
N PHE A 138 -7.60 8.97 -15.23
CA PHE A 138 -7.52 7.99 -14.15
C PHE A 138 -8.88 7.44 -13.69
N THR A 139 -10.01 7.96 -14.20
CA THR A 139 -11.34 7.68 -13.65
C THR A 139 -11.99 6.41 -14.20
N ASP A 140 -11.44 5.80 -15.24
CA ASP A 140 -12.03 4.58 -15.81
C ASP A 140 -11.10 3.37 -15.61
N PRO A 141 -11.25 2.64 -14.48
CA PRO A 141 -10.47 1.42 -14.22
C PRO A 141 -10.84 0.29 -15.17
N PHE A 142 -11.92 0.41 -15.93
CA PHE A 142 -12.47 -0.61 -16.82
C PHE A 142 -12.29 -0.29 -18.31
N ARG A 143 -11.81 0.88 -18.66
CA ARG A 143 -11.40 1.18 -20.03
C ARG A 143 -10.07 0.49 -20.32
N ARG A 144 -10.17 -0.70 -20.83
CA ARG A 144 -9.12 -1.35 -21.60
C ARG A 144 -9.45 -1.27 -23.07
#